data_15ef8e494a41289a4d518041ff911758
#
_entry.id   15ef8e494a41289a4d518041ff911758
#
_cell.length_a   1.000
_cell.length_b   1.000
_cell.length_c   1.000
_cell.angle_alpha   90.00
_cell.angle_beta   90.00
_cell.angle_gamma   90.00
#
_symmetry.space_group_name_H-M   'P 1'
#
loop_
_entity.id
_entity.type
_entity.pdbx_description
1 polymer ?
#
loop_
_entity_poly.entity_id
_entity_poly.type
_entity_poly.pdbx_seq_one_letter_code
_entity_poly.pdbx_strand_id
1 'polypeptide(L)'
;MPPDLLSWQLSPCLEWLFADGGAEFPDRIRAAAQAGFRQVEFWTAGNKDVAHLEAAIDECGVTVTAFVSEPTGRIVDPSTHNMFLEGVERSCSLAKRLHAQNLIVVSGDTLPAVDRRAQSDAIAVALDQAGAIAERSGVGLVLEPLNTRVDHAGYFLESTEEALRILRAVGRPTVRLLYDLYHSVVMGEDPATVLRDARGMVGHVHIADAPGRHEPGTGKIDWRRELDALRASGYDGALGLEYVPTRGTESSLAFIRRIAG
;
A
#
# COMPACT_ATOMS: atom_id res chain seq x y z
N MET A 1 -15.70 24.71 19.57
CA MET A 1 -14.50 24.37 18.79
C MET A 1 -14.84 23.16 17.95
N PRO A 2 -14.58 23.11 16.65
CA PRO A 2 -14.67 21.85 15.93
C PRO A 2 -13.67 20.89 16.58
N PRO A 3 -13.96 19.56 16.62
CA PRO A 3 -13.01 18.58 17.14
C PRO A 3 -11.70 18.72 16.36
N ASP A 4 -10.58 18.71 17.09
CA ASP A 4 -9.25 18.68 16.48
C ASP A 4 -9.26 17.62 15.37
N LEU A 5 -9.18 18.08 14.13
CA LEU A 5 -8.96 17.22 12.99
C LEU A 5 -7.56 16.67 13.21
N LEU A 6 -7.49 15.43 13.72
CA LEU A 6 -6.23 14.69 13.79
C LEU A 6 -5.60 14.77 12.41
N SER A 7 -4.46 15.46 12.32
CA SER A 7 -3.73 15.57 11.06
C SER A 7 -3.30 14.17 10.61
N TRP A 8 -3.57 13.82 9.36
CA TRP A 8 -3.10 12.58 8.78
C TRP A 8 -1.58 12.60 8.65
N GLN A 9 -0.93 11.50 9.01
CA GLN A 9 0.46 11.29 8.63
C GLN A 9 0.52 10.95 7.14
N LEU A 10 1.45 11.58 6.42
CA LEU A 10 1.61 11.36 4.98
C LEU A 10 2.90 10.59 4.72
N SER A 11 2.83 9.59 3.84
CA SER A 11 3.95 8.75 3.43
C SER A 11 4.12 8.83 1.91
N PRO A 12 5.06 9.64 1.38
CA PRO A 12 5.28 9.72 -0.05
C PRO A 12 5.87 8.43 -0.61
N CYS A 13 5.29 7.93 -1.72
CA CYS A 13 5.85 6.85 -2.52
C CYS A 13 7.02 7.38 -3.36
N LEU A 14 8.23 6.98 -2.98
CA LEU A 14 9.47 7.49 -3.56
C LEU A 14 9.77 6.96 -4.96
N GLU A 15 8.96 6.06 -5.51
CA GLU A 15 9.08 5.70 -6.92
C GLU A 15 8.72 6.87 -7.83
N TRP A 16 7.78 7.71 -7.41
CA TRP A 16 7.30 8.87 -8.19
C TRP A 16 7.61 10.21 -7.55
N LEU A 17 7.48 10.30 -6.22
CA LEU A 17 7.73 11.55 -5.51
C LEU A 17 9.21 11.70 -5.15
N PHE A 18 9.69 12.93 -5.14
CA PHE A 18 11.10 13.27 -4.90
C PHE A 18 12.08 12.65 -5.92
N ALA A 19 11.59 12.23 -7.09
CA ALA A 19 12.44 11.67 -8.14
C ALA A 19 13.44 12.68 -8.74
N ASP A 20 13.15 13.96 -8.57
CA ASP A 20 14.00 15.10 -8.90
C ASP A 20 14.95 15.50 -7.76
N GLY A 21 14.91 14.82 -6.61
CA GLY A 21 15.68 15.15 -5.41
C GLY A 21 17.15 14.73 -5.43
N GLY A 22 17.58 13.93 -6.43
CA GLY A 22 18.95 13.46 -6.56
C GLY A 22 19.11 12.30 -7.54
N ALA A 23 20.35 11.94 -7.85
CA ALA A 23 20.65 10.89 -8.84
C ALA A 23 20.35 9.47 -8.31
N GLU A 24 20.51 9.27 -7.01
CA GLU A 24 20.38 7.97 -6.36
C GLU A 24 19.09 7.87 -5.54
N PHE A 25 18.55 6.67 -5.41
CA PHE A 25 17.29 6.48 -4.68
C PHE A 25 17.36 6.94 -3.21
N PRO A 26 18.45 6.74 -2.45
CA PRO A 26 18.61 7.27 -1.08
C PRO A 26 18.49 8.80 -0.98
N ASP A 27 18.81 9.55 -2.05
CA ASP A 27 18.67 11.00 -2.06
C ASP A 27 17.19 11.44 -2.00
N ARG A 28 16.28 10.62 -2.53
CA ARG A 28 14.83 10.84 -2.42
C ARG A 28 14.36 10.74 -0.97
N ILE A 29 14.95 9.83 -0.18
CA ILE A 29 14.68 9.70 1.26
C ILE A 29 15.10 10.97 1.99
N ARG A 30 16.32 11.47 1.71
CA ARG A 30 16.85 12.72 2.28
C ARG A 30 15.99 13.92 1.90
N ALA A 31 15.59 14.01 0.62
CA ALA A 31 14.71 15.08 0.14
C ALA A 31 13.32 15.05 0.81
N ALA A 32 12.72 13.87 0.97
CA ALA A 32 11.47 13.71 1.69
C ALA A 32 11.61 14.13 3.17
N ALA A 33 12.67 13.72 3.84
CA ALA A 33 12.95 14.10 5.22
C ALA A 33 13.17 15.62 5.37
N GLN A 34 13.89 16.26 4.44
CA GLN A 34 14.07 17.71 4.39
C GLN A 34 12.76 18.46 4.15
N ALA A 35 11.83 17.88 3.37
CA ALA A 35 10.48 18.39 3.17
C ALA A 35 9.54 18.16 4.38
N GLY A 36 10.05 17.57 5.49
CA GLY A 36 9.35 17.38 6.75
C GLY A 36 8.63 16.05 6.90
N PHE A 37 8.76 15.12 5.96
CA PHE A 37 8.17 13.78 6.10
C PHE A 37 8.96 12.94 7.11
N ARG A 38 8.21 12.18 7.91
CA ARG A 38 8.74 11.21 8.88
C ARG A 38 8.50 9.78 8.45
N GLN A 39 7.69 9.60 7.41
CA GLN A 39 7.32 8.33 6.83
C GLN A 39 7.52 8.39 5.33
N VAL A 40 7.95 7.29 4.74
CA VAL A 40 8.15 7.12 3.30
C VAL A 40 7.75 5.71 2.91
N GLU A 41 7.52 5.48 1.63
CA GLU A 41 7.30 4.15 1.07
C GLU A 41 7.89 4.03 -0.32
N PHE A 42 8.02 2.82 -0.81
CA PHE A 42 8.53 2.53 -2.14
C PHE A 42 8.06 1.14 -2.60
N TRP A 43 8.14 0.86 -3.91
CA TRP A 43 7.62 -0.41 -4.41
C TRP A 43 8.51 -1.59 -4.03
N THR A 44 9.75 -1.61 -4.48
CA THR A 44 10.61 -2.78 -4.32
C THR A 44 11.97 -2.42 -3.75
N ALA A 45 12.55 -3.33 -2.98
CA ALA A 45 13.91 -3.18 -2.47
C ALA A 45 14.95 -3.93 -3.33
N GLY A 46 14.51 -4.95 -4.09
CA GLY A 46 15.42 -5.83 -4.83
C GLY A 46 16.18 -5.17 -5.97
N ASN A 47 15.71 -4.02 -6.46
CA ASN A 47 16.37 -3.22 -7.49
C ASN A 47 17.16 -2.02 -6.92
N LYS A 48 17.37 -1.97 -5.61
CA LYS A 48 18.02 -0.87 -4.90
C LYS A 48 19.21 -1.38 -4.09
N ASP A 49 20.20 -0.52 -3.85
CA ASP A 49 21.27 -0.81 -2.91
C ASP A 49 20.72 -0.72 -1.47
N VAL A 50 20.46 -1.88 -0.88
CA VAL A 50 19.88 -2.00 0.45
C VAL A 50 20.73 -1.36 1.53
N ALA A 51 22.07 -1.42 1.42
CA ALA A 51 22.95 -0.81 2.42
C ALA A 51 22.87 0.72 2.39
N HIS A 52 22.78 1.31 1.21
CA HIS A 52 22.59 2.74 1.05
C HIS A 52 21.16 3.19 1.46
N LEU A 53 20.14 2.35 1.23
CA LEU A 53 18.78 2.62 1.75
C LEU A 53 18.77 2.67 3.28
N GLU A 54 19.30 1.63 3.92
CA GLU A 54 19.39 1.51 5.39
C GLU A 54 20.12 2.73 5.98
N ALA A 55 21.27 3.08 5.42
CA ALA A 55 22.03 4.24 5.87
C ALA A 55 21.23 5.56 5.76
N ALA A 56 20.50 5.77 4.68
CA ALA A 56 19.70 6.99 4.50
C ALA A 56 18.46 7.02 5.43
N ILE A 57 17.82 5.87 5.66
CA ILE A 57 16.70 5.74 6.59
C ILE A 57 17.16 6.07 8.02
N ASP A 58 18.29 5.50 8.45
CA ASP A 58 18.87 5.74 9.78
C ASP A 58 19.32 7.20 9.94
N GLU A 59 20.02 7.74 8.93
CA GLU A 59 20.48 9.14 8.91
C GLU A 59 19.31 10.12 9.07
N CYS A 60 18.21 9.87 8.36
CA CYS A 60 17.05 10.76 8.35
C CYS A 60 16.07 10.50 9.49
N GLY A 61 16.16 9.37 10.17
CA GLY A 61 15.22 8.95 11.20
C GLY A 61 13.78 8.80 10.68
N VAL A 62 13.63 8.34 9.44
CA VAL A 62 12.32 8.07 8.84
C VAL A 62 11.91 6.62 9.03
N THR A 63 10.60 6.35 8.99
CA THR A 63 10.02 5.02 9.01
C THR A 63 9.51 4.66 7.62
N VAL A 64 9.71 3.43 7.18
CA VAL A 64 9.10 2.91 5.95
C VAL A 64 7.70 2.38 6.28
N THR A 65 6.66 2.94 5.69
CA THR A 65 5.28 2.48 5.95
C THR A 65 5.00 1.15 5.28
N ALA A 66 5.44 0.99 4.02
CA ALA A 66 5.26 -0.24 3.28
C ALA A 66 6.26 -0.38 2.13
N PHE A 67 6.54 -1.61 1.73
CA PHE A 67 7.12 -1.98 0.43
C PHE A 67 6.62 -3.37 0.02
N VAL A 68 6.74 -3.70 -1.28
CA VAL A 68 6.23 -4.95 -1.84
C VAL A 68 7.08 -6.13 -1.41
N SER A 69 6.46 -7.20 -0.93
CA SER A 69 7.13 -8.47 -0.67
C SER A 69 7.60 -9.10 -1.98
N GLU A 70 8.89 -9.45 -2.06
CA GLU A 70 9.51 -9.99 -3.27
C GLU A 70 9.98 -11.44 -3.08
N PRO A 71 9.75 -12.30 -4.10
CA PRO A 71 9.11 -12.03 -5.38
C PRO A 71 7.61 -11.73 -5.21
N THR A 72 7.04 -10.90 -6.08
CA THR A 72 5.61 -10.54 -6.02
C THR A 72 4.68 -11.74 -6.18
N GLY A 73 5.16 -12.81 -6.78
CA GLY A 73 4.45 -14.09 -6.86
C GLY A 73 3.13 -14.06 -7.66
N ARG A 74 2.59 -15.24 -7.88
CA ARG A 74 1.23 -15.45 -8.40
C ARG A 74 0.49 -16.32 -7.39
N ILE A 75 0.16 -15.74 -6.22
CA ILE A 75 -0.41 -16.52 -5.11
C ILE A 75 -1.80 -17.09 -5.39
N VAL A 76 -2.41 -16.74 -6.53
CA VAL A 76 -3.53 -17.47 -7.13
C VAL A 76 -3.17 -18.91 -7.54
N ASP A 77 -1.87 -19.20 -7.72
CA ASP A 77 -1.33 -20.48 -8.16
C ASP A 77 -0.62 -21.19 -7.00
N PRO A 78 -1.18 -22.28 -6.46
CA PRO A 78 -0.55 -23.01 -5.36
C PRO A 78 0.88 -23.50 -5.66
N SER A 79 1.23 -23.71 -6.93
CA SER A 79 2.59 -24.14 -7.31
C SER A 79 3.67 -23.09 -7.00
N THR A 80 3.29 -21.83 -6.82
CA THR A 80 4.21 -20.73 -6.52
C THR A 80 4.30 -20.40 -5.02
N HIS A 81 3.48 -21.03 -4.16
CA HIS A 81 3.39 -20.69 -2.74
C HIS A 81 4.71 -20.83 -1.99
N ASN A 82 5.48 -21.90 -2.23
CA ASN A 82 6.78 -22.07 -1.57
C ASN A 82 7.74 -20.92 -1.87
N MET A 83 7.85 -20.52 -3.14
CA MET A 83 8.67 -19.40 -3.57
C MET A 83 8.20 -18.07 -2.94
N PHE A 84 6.89 -17.87 -2.88
CA PHE A 84 6.29 -16.70 -2.21
C PHE A 84 6.63 -16.67 -0.72
N LEU A 85 6.47 -17.78 0.01
CA LEU A 85 6.76 -17.86 1.45
C LEU A 85 8.22 -17.62 1.77
N GLU A 86 9.15 -18.19 1.00
CA GLU A 86 10.59 -17.88 1.09
C GLU A 86 10.86 -16.39 0.84
N GLY A 87 10.12 -15.78 -0.12
CA GLY A 87 10.16 -14.35 -0.40
C GLY A 87 9.69 -13.52 0.80
N VAL A 88 8.59 -13.90 1.42
CA VAL A 88 8.08 -13.22 2.63
C VAL A 88 9.09 -13.30 3.78
N GLU A 89 9.74 -14.44 4.01
CA GLU A 89 10.78 -14.55 5.05
C GLU A 89 11.95 -13.59 4.80
N ARG A 90 12.45 -13.53 3.55
CA ARG A 90 13.49 -12.57 3.18
C ARG A 90 13.04 -11.12 3.33
N SER A 91 11.82 -10.83 2.86
CA SER A 91 11.24 -9.48 2.94
C SER A 91 10.99 -9.04 4.39
N CYS A 92 10.56 -9.95 5.26
CA CYS A 92 10.42 -9.68 6.70
C CYS A 92 11.78 -9.36 7.36
N SER A 93 12.83 -10.09 6.98
CA SER A 93 14.19 -9.81 7.47
C SER A 93 14.69 -8.43 7.01
N LEU A 94 14.37 -8.08 5.77
CA LEU A 94 14.69 -6.77 5.21
C LEU A 94 13.86 -5.66 5.86
N ALA A 95 12.57 -5.89 6.07
CA ALA A 95 11.66 -4.94 6.72
C ALA A 95 12.17 -4.51 8.11
N LYS A 96 12.74 -5.44 8.88
CA LYS A 96 13.35 -5.11 10.18
C LYS A 96 14.55 -4.18 10.03
N ARG A 97 15.41 -4.39 9.03
CA ARG A 97 16.58 -3.55 8.76
C ARG A 97 16.18 -2.14 8.30
N LEU A 98 15.11 -2.05 7.50
CA LEU A 98 14.61 -0.80 6.92
C LEU A 98 13.55 -0.11 7.81
N HIS A 99 13.32 -0.60 9.03
CA HIS A 99 12.27 -0.09 9.94
C HIS A 99 10.89 -0.04 9.27
N ALA A 100 10.59 -1.04 8.42
CA ALA A 100 9.33 -1.06 7.69
C ALA A 100 8.20 -1.69 8.51
N GLN A 101 7.02 -1.09 8.41
CA GLN A 101 5.83 -1.52 9.15
C GLN A 101 5.09 -2.65 8.46
N ASN A 102 4.95 -2.57 7.12
CA ASN A 102 4.15 -3.50 6.34
C ASN A 102 4.87 -3.98 5.08
N LEU A 103 4.51 -5.18 4.66
CA LEU A 103 4.83 -5.72 3.34
C LEU A 103 3.56 -5.78 2.50
N ILE A 104 3.59 -5.20 1.31
CA ILE A 104 2.50 -5.26 0.34
C ILE A 104 2.52 -6.61 -0.34
N VAL A 105 1.37 -7.26 -0.42
CA VAL A 105 1.16 -8.54 -1.11
C VAL A 105 0.16 -8.36 -2.23
N VAL A 106 0.52 -8.80 -3.42
CA VAL A 106 -0.31 -8.78 -4.63
C VAL A 106 -0.67 -10.20 -5.05
N SER A 107 -1.86 -10.39 -5.66
CA SER A 107 -2.39 -11.71 -5.97
C SER A 107 -1.77 -12.36 -7.22
N GLY A 108 -1.36 -11.54 -8.17
CA GLY A 108 -0.99 -11.96 -9.52
C GLY A 108 -2.19 -12.02 -10.48
N ASP A 109 -1.92 -12.41 -11.74
CA ASP A 109 -2.93 -12.48 -12.79
C ASP A 109 -3.84 -13.68 -12.63
N THR A 110 -5.07 -13.54 -13.14
CA THR A 110 -6.07 -14.61 -13.22
C THR A 110 -5.53 -15.83 -13.99
N LEU A 111 -5.84 -17.02 -13.48
CA LEU A 111 -5.61 -18.29 -14.18
C LEU A 111 -6.89 -18.67 -14.93
N PRO A 112 -6.95 -18.51 -16.29
CA PRO A 112 -8.21 -18.64 -17.03
C PRO A 112 -8.85 -20.04 -16.95
N ALA A 113 -8.05 -21.08 -16.73
CA ALA A 113 -8.52 -22.47 -16.66
C ALA A 113 -8.88 -22.93 -15.24
N VAL A 114 -8.79 -22.04 -14.25
CA VAL A 114 -9.04 -22.36 -12.83
C VAL A 114 -10.24 -21.59 -12.35
N ASP A 115 -11.13 -22.27 -11.63
CA ASP A 115 -12.31 -21.65 -11.01
C ASP A 115 -11.92 -20.47 -10.10
N ARG A 116 -12.68 -19.37 -10.15
CA ARG A 116 -12.38 -18.14 -9.41
C ARG A 116 -12.32 -18.38 -7.89
N ARG A 117 -13.21 -19.24 -7.38
CA ARG A 117 -13.24 -19.59 -5.96
C ARG A 117 -11.98 -20.35 -5.55
N ALA A 118 -11.53 -21.29 -6.39
CA ALA A 118 -10.30 -22.04 -6.14
C ALA A 118 -9.08 -21.11 -6.09
N GLN A 119 -9.03 -20.08 -6.93
CA GLN A 119 -7.98 -19.06 -6.90
C GLN A 119 -8.05 -18.21 -5.62
N SER A 120 -9.26 -17.78 -5.19
CA SER A 120 -9.44 -17.08 -3.91
C SER A 120 -9.02 -17.95 -2.71
N ASP A 121 -9.37 -19.23 -2.73
CA ASP A 121 -8.98 -20.19 -1.66
C ASP A 121 -7.45 -20.36 -1.65
N ALA A 122 -6.80 -20.42 -2.79
CA ALA A 122 -5.33 -20.48 -2.91
C ALA A 122 -4.67 -19.25 -2.27
N ILE A 123 -5.19 -18.05 -2.57
CA ILE A 123 -4.70 -16.79 -1.94
C ILE A 123 -4.84 -16.88 -0.42
N ALA A 124 -5.99 -17.33 0.08
CA ALA A 124 -6.21 -17.44 1.53
C ALA A 124 -5.22 -18.40 2.20
N VAL A 125 -4.92 -19.53 1.57
CA VAL A 125 -3.93 -20.50 2.07
C VAL A 125 -2.53 -19.89 2.10
N ALA A 126 -2.10 -19.22 1.03
CA ALA A 126 -0.80 -18.55 0.96
C ALA A 126 -0.68 -17.46 2.05
N LEU A 127 -1.71 -16.64 2.21
CA LEU A 127 -1.73 -15.55 3.20
C LEU A 127 -1.77 -16.05 4.64
N ASP A 128 -2.44 -17.17 4.94
CA ASP A 128 -2.42 -17.77 6.28
C ASP A 128 -1.01 -18.20 6.67
N GLN A 129 -0.30 -18.87 5.76
CA GLN A 129 1.08 -19.30 5.99
C GLN A 129 2.05 -18.11 6.09
N ALA A 130 1.93 -17.14 5.18
CA ALA A 130 2.72 -15.92 5.19
C ALA A 130 2.47 -15.08 6.44
N GLY A 131 1.22 -15.01 6.90
CA GLY A 131 0.84 -14.32 8.14
C GLY A 131 1.54 -14.90 9.36
N ALA A 132 1.68 -16.23 9.45
CA ALA A 132 2.44 -16.85 10.52
C ALA A 132 3.94 -16.47 10.51
N ILE A 133 4.52 -16.24 9.34
CA ILE A 133 5.91 -15.75 9.20
C ILE A 133 5.98 -14.28 9.66
N ALA A 134 5.06 -13.46 9.20
CA ALA A 134 4.99 -12.03 9.50
C ALA A 134 4.78 -11.77 11.00
N GLU A 135 3.91 -12.54 11.66
CA GLU A 135 3.69 -12.49 13.12
C GLU A 135 4.98 -12.70 13.92
N ARG A 136 5.77 -13.72 13.57
CA ARG A 136 7.07 -13.96 14.23
C ARG A 136 8.08 -12.85 13.98
N SER A 137 7.89 -12.10 12.90
CA SER A 137 8.78 -11.01 12.51
C SER A 137 8.36 -9.65 13.06
N GLY A 138 7.12 -9.51 13.55
CA GLY A 138 6.54 -8.25 13.97
C GLY A 138 6.27 -7.28 12.81
N VAL A 139 6.05 -7.80 11.59
CA VAL A 139 5.79 -7.03 10.37
C VAL A 139 4.37 -7.32 9.88
N GLY A 140 3.63 -6.30 9.46
CA GLY A 140 2.31 -6.48 8.87
C GLY A 140 2.37 -6.98 7.43
N LEU A 141 1.35 -7.73 6.99
CA LEU A 141 1.09 -8.00 5.57
C LEU A 141 -0.16 -7.25 5.15
N VAL A 142 -0.11 -6.59 4.02
CA VAL A 142 -1.26 -5.86 3.48
C VAL A 142 -1.55 -6.32 2.06
N LEU A 143 -2.75 -6.93 1.87
CA LEU A 143 -3.22 -7.45 0.59
C LEU A 143 -3.85 -6.32 -0.22
N GLU A 144 -3.39 -6.12 -1.44
CA GLU A 144 -3.82 -5.04 -2.32
C GLU A 144 -4.67 -5.50 -3.50
N PRO A 145 -5.94 -5.08 -3.58
CA PRO A 145 -6.74 -5.13 -4.80
C PRO A 145 -6.29 -4.07 -5.80
N LEU A 146 -6.14 -4.44 -7.07
CA LEU A 146 -5.68 -3.54 -8.14
C LEU A 146 -6.73 -3.43 -9.25
N ASN A 147 -6.94 -2.25 -9.79
CA ASN A 147 -7.92 -2.06 -10.86
C ASN A 147 -7.50 -2.76 -12.15
N THR A 148 -8.44 -3.42 -12.82
CA THR A 148 -8.26 -4.09 -14.10
C THR A 148 -8.72 -3.26 -15.29
N ARG A 149 -9.39 -2.14 -15.05
CA ARG A 149 -9.98 -1.29 -16.09
C ARG A 149 -8.98 -0.36 -16.76
N VAL A 150 -7.92 0.02 -16.06
CA VAL A 150 -6.92 0.99 -16.54
C VAL A 150 -5.51 0.44 -16.42
N ASP A 151 -5.07 0.02 -15.23
CA ASP A 151 -3.65 -0.19 -14.96
C ASP A 151 -3.22 -1.66 -15.02
N HIS A 152 -4.07 -2.61 -14.57
CA HIS A 152 -3.69 -4.00 -14.35
C HIS A 152 -4.63 -4.99 -15.03
N ALA A 153 -4.80 -4.87 -16.36
CA ALA A 153 -5.68 -5.75 -17.13
C ALA A 153 -5.28 -7.24 -16.94
N GLY A 154 -6.25 -8.07 -16.55
CA GLY A 154 -6.02 -9.49 -16.29
C GLY A 154 -5.63 -9.87 -14.87
N TYR A 155 -5.40 -8.89 -13.99
CA TYR A 155 -5.14 -9.13 -12.59
C TYR A 155 -6.32 -9.82 -11.90
N PHE A 156 -6.03 -10.70 -10.92
CA PHE A 156 -7.10 -11.50 -10.30
C PHE A 156 -7.93 -10.71 -9.30
N LEU A 157 -7.28 -10.10 -8.32
CA LEU A 157 -7.94 -9.46 -7.19
C LEU A 157 -8.24 -7.99 -7.50
N GLU A 158 -9.40 -7.73 -8.09
CA GLU A 158 -9.82 -6.39 -8.54
C GLU A 158 -10.88 -5.74 -7.66
N SER A 159 -11.38 -6.45 -6.64
CA SER A 159 -12.49 -6.01 -5.79
C SER A 159 -12.10 -6.02 -4.32
N THR A 160 -12.38 -4.92 -3.64
CA THR A 160 -12.19 -4.83 -2.18
C THR A 160 -13.11 -5.79 -1.45
N GLU A 161 -14.34 -6.01 -1.92
CA GLU A 161 -15.26 -7.00 -1.33
C GLU A 161 -14.65 -8.40 -1.34
N GLU A 162 -14.04 -8.81 -2.47
CA GLU A 162 -13.37 -10.12 -2.58
C GLU A 162 -12.16 -10.21 -1.66
N ALA A 163 -11.35 -9.15 -1.59
CA ALA A 163 -10.22 -9.08 -0.65
C ALA A 163 -10.69 -9.26 0.81
N LEU A 164 -11.76 -8.58 1.20
CA LEU A 164 -12.31 -8.71 2.55
C LEU A 164 -12.83 -10.13 2.84
N ARG A 165 -13.40 -10.83 1.86
CA ARG A 165 -13.79 -12.24 2.02
C ARG A 165 -12.57 -13.13 2.25
N ILE A 166 -11.51 -12.93 1.49
CA ILE A 166 -10.24 -13.66 1.66
C ILE A 166 -9.64 -13.37 3.04
N LEU A 167 -9.53 -12.09 3.43
CA LEU A 167 -8.96 -11.70 4.72
C LEU A 167 -9.74 -12.24 5.92
N ARG A 168 -11.09 -12.28 5.83
CA ARG A 168 -11.94 -12.89 6.85
C ARG A 168 -11.72 -14.41 6.96
N ALA A 169 -11.47 -15.07 5.83
CA ALA A 169 -11.14 -16.50 5.81
C ALA A 169 -9.75 -16.78 6.43
N VAL A 170 -8.78 -15.92 6.20
CA VAL A 170 -7.44 -15.96 6.81
C VAL A 170 -7.52 -15.72 8.33
N GLY A 171 -8.27 -14.73 8.78
CA GLY A 171 -8.54 -14.45 10.19
C GLY A 171 -7.33 -14.04 11.03
N ARG A 172 -6.18 -13.69 10.43
CA ARG A 172 -4.97 -13.23 11.14
C ARG A 172 -4.94 -11.73 11.29
N PRO A 173 -4.73 -11.19 12.50
CA PRO A 173 -4.63 -9.73 12.71
C PRO A 173 -3.47 -9.06 11.97
N THR A 174 -2.40 -9.79 11.69
CA THR A 174 -1.23 -9.33 10.93
C THR A 174 -1.46 -9.24 9.44
N VAL A 175 -2.50 -9.89 8.91
CA VAL A 175 -2.85 -9.87 7.47
C VAL A 175 -4.06 -8.99 7.28
N ARG A 176 -3.86 -7.81 6.71
CA ARG A 176 -4.87 -6.76 6.62
C ARG A 176 -5.04 -6.28 5.18
N LEU A 177 -5.97 -5.38 4.95
CA LEU A 177 -6.23 -4.76 3.66
C LEU A 177 -5.26 -3.58 3.44
N LEU A 178 -4.61 -3.52 2.28
CA LEU A 178 -4.20 -2.25 1.71
C LEU A 178 -5.37 -1.73 0.89
N TYR A 179 -5.94 -0.62 1.31
CA TYR A 179 -7.01 0.04 0.59
C TYR A 179 -6.43 1.15 -0.27
N ASP A 180 -6.27 0.89 -1.57
CA ASP A 180 -5.95 1.94 -2.53
C ASP A 180 -7.24 2.58 -3.04
N LEU A 181 -7.46 3.83 -2.64
CA LEU A 181 -8.65 4.60 -2.97
C LEU A 181 -8.78 4.83 -4.47
N TYR A 182 -7.67 5.06 -5.18
CA TYR A 182 -7.68 5.23 -6.63
C TYR A 182 -8.14 3.94 -7.33
N HIS A 183 -7.57 2.79 -6.96
CA HIS A 183 -7.98 1.51 -7.55
C HIS A 183 -9.46 1.21 -7.29
N SER A 184 -9.93 1.42 -6.08
CA SER A 184 -11.33 1.24 -5.70
C SER A 184 -12.28 2.13 -6.53
N VAL A 185 -11.99 3.42 -6.65
CA VAL A 185 -12.78 4.38 -7.44
C VAL A 185 -12.78 4.04 -8.93
N VAL A 186 -11.64 3.64 -9.49
CA VAL A 186 -11.54 3.21 -10.91
C VAL A 186 -12.41 1.98 -11.16
N MET A 187 -12.49 1.04 -10.21
CA MET A 187 -13.38 -0.12 -10.29
C MET A 187 -14.86 0.24 -10.07
N GLY A 188 -15.15 1.47 -9.65
CA GLY A 188 -16.52 1.97 -9.45
C GLY A 188 -17.11 1.56 -8.11
N GLU A 189 -16.28 1.22 -7.15
CA GLU A 189 -16.71 1.00 -5.77
C GLU A 189 -17.08 2.33 -5.12
N ASP A 190 -18.02 2.30 -4.14
CA ASP A 190 -18.31 3.46 -3.29
C ASP A 190 -17.44 3.38 -2.02
N PRO A 191 -16.43 4.27 -1.86
CA PRO A 191 -15.49 4.20 -0.76
C PRO A 191 -16.16 4.19 0.62
N ALA A 192 -17.24 4.95 0.81
CA ALA A 192 -17.93 5.00 2.10
C ALA A 192 -18.55 3.64 2.48
N THR A 193 -19.07 2.91 1.49
CA THR A 193 -19.60 1.55 1.69
C THR A 193 -18.49 0.57 1.96
N VAL A 194 -17.46 0.58 1.12
CA VAL A 194 -16.31 -0.32 1.21
C VAL A 194 -15.58 -0.18 2.55
N LEU A 195 -15.29 1.06 2.96
CA LEU A 195 -14.58 1.33 4.22
C LEU A 195 -15.39 0.98 5.46
N ARG A 196 -16.73 1.12 5.41
CA ARG A 196 -17.60 0.62 6.47
C ARG A 196 -17.46 -0.90 6.63
N ASP A 197 -17.44 -1.63 5.51
CA ASP A 197 -17.35 -3.10 5.51
C ASP A 197 -15.93 -3.59 5.85
N ALA A 198 -14.91 -2.76 5.61
CA ALA A 198 -13.50 -2.97 5.94
C ALA A 198 -13.13 -2.53 7.38
N ARG A 199 -14.09 -2.11 8.19
CA ARG A 199 -13.83 -1.56 9.54
C ARG A 199 -12.93 -2.48 10.36
N GLY A 200 -11.81 -1.93 10.86
CA GLY A 200 -10.81 -2.65 11.64
C GLY A 200 -9.91 -3.59 10.83
N MET A 201 -10.10 -3.69 9.51
CA MET A 201 -9.31 -4.56 8.63
C MET A 201 -8.31 -3.80 7.76
N VAL A 202 -8.39 -2.47 7.68
CA VAL A 202 -7.45 -1.66 6.91
C VAL A 202 -6.12 -1.58 7.63
N GLY A 203 -5.04 -1.99 6.96
CA GLY A 203 -3.65 -1.96 7.48
C GLY A 203 -2.82 -0.84 6.87
N HIS A 204 -3.11 -0.46 5.64
CA HIS A 204 -2.47 0.65 4.93
C HIS A 204 -3.44 1.26 3.92
N VAL A 205 -3.19 2.50 3.54
CA VAL A 205 -4.02 3.23 2.56
C VAL A 205 -3.13 3.91 1.54
N HIS A 206 -3.42 3.72 0.26
CA HIS A 206 -2.86 4.51 -0.82
C HIS A 206 -3.88 5.51 -1.36
N ILE A 207 -3.41 6.68 -1.76
CA ILE A 207 -4.24 7.73 -2.34
C ILE A 207 -3.63 8.31 -3.62
N ALA A 208 -4.48 8.42 -4.63
CA ALA A 208 -4.27 9.21 -5.84
C ALA A 208 -5.62 9.67 -6.36
N ASP A 209 -5.66 10.76 -7.13
CA ASP A 209 -6.92 11.23 -7.72
C ASP A 209 -7.28 10.45 -8.99
N ALA A 210 -8.56 10.37 -9.27
CA ALA A 210 -9.10 9.74 -10.48
C ALA A 210 -9.99 10.73 -11.27
N PRO A 211 -9.90 10.73 -12.62
CA PRO A 211 -8.98 9.94 -13.45
C PRO A 211 -7.56 10.48 -13.45
N GLY A 212 -6.58 9.65 -13.84
CA GLY A 212 -5.21 10.05 -14.18
C GLY A 212 -4.14 9.65 -13.18
N ARG A 213 -4.52 9.17 -11.97
CA ARG A 213 -3.59 8.75 -10.92
C ARG A 213 -2.57 9.84 -10.55
N HIS A 214 -3.06 11.09 -10.48
CA HIS A 214 -2.28 12.27 -10.11
C HIS A 214 -2.55 12.67 -8.65
N GLU A 215 -1.95 13.80 -8.25
CA GLU A 215 -2.12 14.33 -6.89
C GLU A 215 -3.59 14.63 -6.56
N PRO A 216 -4.01 14.43 -5.30
CA PRO A 216 -5.32 14.82 -4.80
C PRO A 216 -5.70 16.25 -5.16
N GLY A 217 -6.93 16.44 -5.66
CA GLY A 217 -7.47 17.72 -6.10
C GLY A 217 -7.32 18.01 -7.60
N THR A 218 -6.75 17.08 -8.38
CA THR A 218 -6.63 17.20 -9.84
C THR A 218 -7.73 16.46 -10.59
N GLY A 219 -8.39 15.50 -9.95
CA GLY A 219 -9.44 14.68 -10.53
C GLY A 219 -10.84 15.04 -10.03
N LYS A 220 -11.65 14.00 -9.73
CA LYS A 220 -13.07 14.13 -9.38
C LYS A 220 -13.42 13.57 -8.01
N ILE A 221 -12.43 13.11 -7.23
CA ILE A 221 -12.66 12.51 -5.92
C ILE A 221 -13.04 13.61 -4.92
N ASP A 222 -14.11 13.40 -4.17
CA ASP A 222 -14.48 14.24 -3.02
C ASP A 222 -13.61 13.88 -1.81
N TRP A 223 -12.44 14.46 -1.74
CA TRP A 223 -11.42 14.15 -0.73
C TRP A 223 -11.89 14.36 0.70
N ARG A 224 -12.76 15.33 0.97
CA ARG A 224 -13.30 15.53 2.31
C ARG A 224 -14.17 14.34 2.72
N ARG A 225 -15.08 13.94 1.85
CA ARG A 225 -15.95 12.78 2.07
C ARG A 225 -15.13 11.50 2.29
N GLU A 226 -14.08 11.30 1.47
CA GLU A 226 -13.29 10.08 1.52
C GLU A 226 -12.40 10.02 2.79
N LEU A 227 -11.80 11.13 3.20
CA LEU A 227 -11.03 11.19 4.45
C LEU A 227 -11.93 11.03 5.67
N ASP A 228 -13.17 11.57 5.64
CA ASP A 228 -14.15 11.35 6.71
C ASP A 228 -14.58 9.89 6.79
N ALA A 229 -14.76 9.20 5.64
CA ALA A 229 -15.07 7.77 5.58
C ALA A 229 -13.91 6.92 6.12
N LEU A 230 -12.65 7.27 5.80
CA LEU A 230 -11.46 6.62 6.36
C LEU A 230 -11.43 6.74 7.89
N ARG A 231 -11.66 7.93 8.44
CA ARG A 231 -11.74 8.12 9.90
C ARG A 231 -12.87 7.28 10.53
N ALA A 232 -14.04 7.28 9.89
CA ALA A 232 -15.19 6.49 10.36
C ALA A 232 -14.94 4.98 10.34
N SER A 233 -14.04 4.49 9.46
CA SER A 233 -13.60 3.09 9.43
C SER A 233 -12.72 2.70 10.61
N GLY A 234 -12.22 3.67 11.37
CA GLY A 234 -11.27 3.49 12.47
C GLY A 234 -9.82 3.37 12.02
N TYR A 235 -9.51 3.71 10.76
CA TYR A 235 -8.14 3.80 10.29
C TYR A 235 -7.46 5.07 10.86
N ASP A 236 -6.29 4.90 11.44
CA ASP A 236 -5.47 5.95 12.07
C ASP A 236 -4.01 5.95 11.59
N GLY A 237 -3.71 5.13 10.58
CA GLY A 237 -2.38 5.03 9.98
C GLY A 237 -2.05 6.16 9.01
N ALA A 238 -0.92 6.03 8.33
CA ALA A 238 -0.47 6.97 7.31
C ALA A 238 -1.25 6.85 6.00
N LEU A 239 -1.34 7.97 5.26
CA LEU A 239 -1.79 7.97 3.88
C LEU A 239 -0.56 7.88 2.95
N GLY A 240 -0.45 6.77 2.23
CA GLY A 240 0.53 6.57 1.18
C GLY A 240 0.21 7.43 -0.04
N LEU A 241 1.12 8.31 -0.41
CA LEU A 241 0.97 9.21 -1.55
C LEU A 241 1.49 8.52 -2.81
N GLU A 242 0.66 7.66 -3.42
CA GLU A 242 1.05 6.85 -4.57
C GLU A 242 0.45 7.40 -5.86
N TYR A 243 1.04 8.49 -6.36
CA TYR A 243 0.58 9.17 -7.55
C TYR A 243 1.73 9.76 -8.39
N VAL A 244 1.47 9.96 -9.68
CA VAL A 244 2.38 10.66 -10.59
C VAL A 244 2.13 12.17 -10.48
N PRO A 245 3.09 12.97 -9.96
CA PRO A 245 2.89 14.40 -9.81
C PRO A 245 2.83 15.10 -11.19
N THR A 246 1.86 16.00 -11.38
CA THR A 246 1.69 16.71 -12.66
C THR A 246 2.73 17.81 -12.88
N ARG A 247 3.31 18.37 -11.81
CA ARG A 247 4.24 19.54 -11.87
C ARG A 247 5.43 19.41 -10.92
N GLY A 248 5.80 18.18 -10.54
CA GLY A 248 6.82 17.95 -9.54
C GLY A 248 6.28 17.85 -8.11
N THR A 249 7.11 17.29 -7.23
CA THR A 249 6.69 16.84 -5.91
C THR A 249 6.09 17.95 -5.04
N GLU A 250 6.82 19.05 -4.86
CA GLU A 250 6.42 20.09 -3.88
C GLU A 250 5.06 20.72 -4.23
N SER A 251 4.82 21.01 -5.50
CA SER A 251 3.54 21.57 -5.94
C SER A 251 2.38 20.59 -5.80
N SER A 252 2.64 19.28 -5.94
CA SER A 252 1.63 18.24 -5.83
C SER A 252 1.14 18.04 -4.40
N LEU A 253 1.94 18.41 -3.40
CA LEU A 253 1.61 18.24 -1.98
C LEU A 253 0.67 19.33 -1.43
N ALA A 254 0.53 20.46 -2.13
CA ALA A 254 -0.15 21.64 -1.60
C ALA A 254 -1.62 21.40 -1.23
N PHE A 255 -2.35 20.64 -2.04
CA PHE A 255 -3.76 20.34 -1.78
C PHE A 255 -3.92 19.38 -0.61
N ILE A 256 -3.22 18.25 -0.62
CA ILE A 256 -3.36 17.22 0.41
C ILE A 256 -2.92 17.73 1.78
N ARG A 257 -1.84 18.51 1.86
CA ARG A 257 -1.42 19.15 3.12
C ARG A 257 -2.50 20.04 3.71
N ARG A 258 -3.27 20.75 2.87
CA ARG A 258 -4.36 21.64 3.32
C ARG A 258 -5.57 20.88 3.87
N ILE A 259 -5.91 19.73 3.32
CA ILE A 259 -7.11 18.98 3.72
C ILE A 259 -6.83 17.85 4.71
N ALA A 260 -5.59 17.41 4.82
CA ALA A 260 -5.15 16.36 5.74
C ALA A 260 -4.68 16.92 7.10
N GLY A 261 -4.32 18.21 7.15
CA GLY A 261 -3.98 18.96 8.36
C GLY A 261 -5.11 19.85 8.75
#